data_feafa55f280c3439fb6243bf903edb1f
#
_entry.id   feafa55f280c3439fb6243bf903edb1f
#
_cell.length_a   1.000
_cell.length_b   1.000
_cell.length_c   1.000
_cell.angle_alpha   90.00
_cell.angle_beta   90.00
_cell.angle_gamma   90.00
#
_symmetry.space_group_name_H-M   'P 1'
#
loop_
_entity.id
_entity.type
_entity.pdbx_description
1 polymer ?
#
loop_
_entity_poly.entity_id
_entity_poly.type
_entity_poly.pdbx_seq_one_letter_code
_entity_poly.pdbx_strand_id
1 'polypeptide(L)'
;MEVVLIHGANASKTSWNWIGSQIEKHKRLTWGMMVHPENNLVAMEKELPKKCIVVGHSMGGLYAWHLAERNPDRVVAGISVATPFGGSIQAGVWKMFNYNIPWLQMLSRTEPWTAETRLVEAPVPWTNVVCSHGFDLWAVGENDGVVTVESQRELHGPAVEIVLDYGHNEVLQSQELLDIIKTTL
;
A
#
# COMPACT_ATOMS: atom_id res chain seq x y z
N MET A 1 -8.32 18.77 4.91
CA MET A 1 -7.42 18.10 3.96
C MET A 1 -8.20 16.95 3.32
N GLU A 2 -7.79 16.40 2.18
CA GLU A 2 -8.51 15.30 1.53
C GLU A 2 -7.73 13.99 1.70
N VAL A 3 -8.44 12.87 1.86
CA VAL A 3 -7.83 11.54 1.97
C VAL A 3 -7.92 10.84 0.61
N VAL A 4 -6.80 10.35 0.10
CA VAL A 4 -6.73 9.54 -1.11
C VAL A 4 -6.53 8.08 -0.73
N LEU A 5 -7.50 7.24 -1.08
CA LEU A 5 -7.54 5.80 -0.74
C LEU A 5 -7.21 4.96 -1.98
N ILE A 6 -6.21 4.07 -1.87
CA ILE A 6 -5.69 3.25 -2.98
C ILE A 6 -5.81 1.77 -2.60
N HIS A 7 -6.54 1.01 -3.43
CA HIS A 7 -6.82 -0.42 -3.16
C HIS A 7 -5.64 -1.34 -3.50
N GLY A 8 -5.66 -2.55 -2.96
CA GLY A 8 -4.69 -3.61 -3.23
C GLY A 8 -4.93 -4.36 -4.55
N ALA A 9 -4.09 -5.36 -4.83
CA ALA A 9 -4.27 -6.28 -5.95
C ALA A 9 -5.55 -7.11 -5.79
N ASN A 10 -6.16 -7.52 -6.90
CA ASN A 10 -7.44 -8.25 -6.93
C ASN A 10 -8.60 -7.56 -6.21
N ALA A 11 -8.48 -6.26 -5.95
CA ALA A 11 -9.47 -5.46 -5.27
C ALA A 11 -9.95 -4.29 -6.17
N SER A 12 -10.80 -3.46 -5.66
CA SER A 12 -11.27 -2.26 -6.33
C SER A 12 -11.49 -1.13 -5.30
N LYS A 13 -11.85 0.04 -5.77
CA LYS A 13 -12.21 1.17 -4.89
C LYS A 13 -13.29 0.83 -3.85
N THR A 14 -14.05 -0.26 -4.04
CA THR A 14 -15.10 -0.68 -3.11
C THR A 14 -14.53 -1.28 -1.81
N SER A 15 -13.28 -1.77 -1.79
CA SER A 15 -12.63 -2.23 -0.57
C SER A 15 -12.59 -1.14 0.52
N TRP A 16 -12.58 0.12 0.11
CA TRP A 16 -12.58 1.28 0.99
C TRP A 16 -13.98 1.82 1.33
N ASN A 17 -15.06 1.06 1.06
CA ASN A 17 -16.42 1.56 1.27
C ASN A 17 -16.68 1.94 2.74
N TRP A 18 -16.26 1.10 3.67
CA TRP A 18 -16.49 1.34 5.09
C TRP A 18 -15.70 2.57 5.58
N ILE A 19 -14.39 2.60 5.38
CA ILE A 19 -13.54 3.77 5.74
C ILE A 19 -14.05 5.03 5.05
N GLY A 20 -14.32 4.97 3.74
CA GLY A 20 -14.78 6.13 2.98
C GLY A 20 -16.13 6.67 3.45
N SER A 21 -17.03 5.82 3.98
CA SER A 21 -18.29 6.29 4.55
C SER A 21 -18.11 7.10 5.84
N GLN A 22 -16.95 7.01 6.50
CA GLN A 22 -16.62 7.66 7.76
C GLN A 22 -15.75 8.92 7.60
N ILE A 23 -15.32 9.22 6.37
CA ILE A 23 -14.45 10.36 6.06
C ILE A 23 -15.16 11.29 5.09
N GLU A 24 -15.42 12.52 5.52
CA GLU A 24 -16.20 13.50 4.74
C GLU A 24 -15.53 13.84 3.40
N LYS A 25 -14.23 14.10 3.40
CA LYS A 25 -13.48 14.48 2.20
C LYS A 25 -12.48 13.39 1.82
N HIS A 26 -12.90 12.52 0.93
CA HIS A 26 -12.01 11.47 0.43
C HIS A 26 -12.19 11.24 -1.07
N LYS A 27 -11.13 10.74 -1.68
CA LYS A 27 -11.11 10.25 -3.07
C LYS A 27 -10.59 8.82 -3.09
N ARG A 28 -11.16 7.98 -3.93
CA ARG A 28 -10.72 6.60 -4.12
C ARG A 28 -10.13 6.46 -5.50
N LEU A 29 -8.82 6.26 -5.57
CA LEU A 29 -8.13 6.00 -6.82
C LEU A 29 -8.13 4.51 -7.14
N THR A 30 -8.15 4.22 -8.42
CA THR A 30 -8.10 2.84 -8.93
C THR A 30 -6.96 2.72 -9.94
N TRP A 31 -6.47 1.50 -10.11
CA TRP A 31 -5.42 1.15 -11.04
C TRP A 31 -5.73 -0.19 -11.72
N GLY A 32 -5.20 -0.38 -12.91
CA GLY A 32 -5.41 -1.58 -13.69
C GLY A 32 -4.29 -2.59 -13.50
N MET A 33 -4.61 -3.82 -13.12
CA MET A 33 -3.62 -4.89 -12.89
C MET A 33 -2.82 -5.24 -14.16
N MET A 34 -3.43 -5.14 -15.32
CA MET A 34 -2.79 -5.42 -16.61
C MET A 34 -2.13 -4.19 -17.24
N VAL A 35 -2.15 -3.06 -16.54
CA VAL A 35 -1.55 -1.80 -16.97
C VAL A 35 -0.18 -1.67 -16.32
N HIS A 36 0.81 -1.21 -17.09
CA HIS A 36 2.15 -0.97 -16.54
C HIS A 36 2.09 0.01 -15.35
N PRO A 37 2.85 -0.21 -14.26
CA PRO A 37 2.81 0.60 -13.04
C PRO A 37 2.95 2.10 -13.31
N GLU A 38 3.88 2.49 -14.15
CA GLU A 38 4.11 3.89 -14.53
C GLU A 38 2.86 4.54 -15.15
N ASN A 39 2.15 3.84 -16.01
CA ASN A 39 0.93 4.36 -16.62
C ASN A 39 -0.20 4.50 -15.60
N ASN A 40 -0.27 3.59 -14.63
CA ASN A 40 -1.19 3.71 -13.49
C ASN A 40 -0.85 4.95 -12.64
N LEU A 41 0.43 5.17 -12.32
CA LEU A 41 0.87 6.33 -11.56
C LEU A 41 0.52 7.64 -12.28
N VAL A 42 0.87 7.75 -13.55
CA VAL A 42 0.54 8.95 -14.36
C VAL A 42 -0.97 9.22 -14.39
N ALA A 43 -1.80 8.18 -14.44
CA ALA A 43 -3.25 8.33 -14.38
C ALA A 43 -3.70 8.82 -13.00
N MET A 44 -3.19 8.25 -11.92
CA MET A 44 -3.53 8.64 -10.55
C MET A 44 -3.05 10.05 -10.20
N GLU A 45 -1.86 10.47 -10.67
CA GLU A 45 -1.32 11.82 -10.47
C GLU A 45 -2.26 12.92 -10.97
N LYS A 46 -2.91 12.70 -12.12
CA LYS A 46 -3.90 13.64 -12.68
C LYS A 46 -5.12 13.83 -11.77
N GLU A 47 -5.39 12.82 -10.96
CA GLU A 47 -6.54 12.81 -10.07
C GLU A 47 -6.23 13.26 -8.64
N LEU A 48 -4.95 13.45 -8.28
CA LEU A 48 -4.58 13.88 -6.93
C LEU A 48 -5.16 15.26 -6.60
N PRO A 49 -5.70 15.46 -5.39
CA PRO A 49 -6.07 16.77 -4.88
C PRO A 49 -4.87 17.71 -4.74
N LYS A 50 -5.13 19.01 -4.56
CA LYS A 50 -4.06 20.00 -4.36
C LYS A 50 -3.26 19.76 -3.07
N LYS A 51 -3.92 19.25 -2.01
CA LYS A 51 -3.32 18.84 -0.74
C LYS A 51 -4.07 17.62 -0.22
N CYS A 52 -3.34 16.55 0.03
CA CYS A 52 -3.93 15.30 0.50
C CYS A 52 -2.97 14.49 1.37
N ILE A 53 -3.53 13.56 2.13
CA ILE A 53 -2.81 12.38 2.60
C ILE A 53 -3.13 11.20 1.68
N VAL A 54 -2.17 10.32 1.47
CA VAL A 54 -2.38 9.09 0.70
C VAL A 54 -2.41 7.89 1.64
N VAL A 55 -3.39 7.01 1.45
CA VAL A 55 -3.55 5.78 2.21
C VAL A 55 -3.63 4.61 1.24
N GLY A 56 -2.66 3.71 1.29
CA GLY A 56 -2.60 2.58 0.40
C GLY A 56 -2.67 1.25 1.13
N HIS A 57 -3.54 0.35 0.68
CA HIS A 57 -3.65 -1.01 1.20
C HIS A 57 -2.89 -1.99 0.31
N SER A 58 -2.13 -2.90 0.91
CA SER A 58 -1.41 -3.94 0.18
C SER A 58 -0.54 -3.31 -0.93
N MET A 59 -0.64 -3.78 -2.17
CA MET A 59 0.02 -3.19 -3.32
C MET A 59 -0.31 -1.69 -3.53
N GLY A 60 -1.47 -1.23 -3.08
CA GLY A 60 -1.84 0.19 -3.09
C GLY A 60 -0.92 1.06 -2.24
N GLY A 61 -0.27 0.49 -1.21
CA GLY A 61 0.74 1.18 -0.40
C GLY A 61 2.03 1.49 -1.17
N LEU A 62 2.43 0.61 -2.09
CA LEU A 62 3.56 0.89 -3.00
C LEU A 62 3.20 2.06 -3.94
N TYR A 63 1.99 2.06 -4.50
CA TYR A 63 1.51 3.21 -5.30
C TYR A 63 1.43 4.50 -4.48
N ALA A 64 0.96 4.43 -3.23
CA ALA A 64 0.90 5.59 -2.33
C ALA A 64 2.29 6.19 -2.10
N TRP A 65 3.30 5.35 -1.91
CA TRP A 65 4.67 5.77 -1.72
C TRP A 65 5.21 6.51 -2.95
N HIS A 66 5.08 5.94 -4.14
CA HIS A 66 5.53 6.56 -5.39
C HIS A 66 4.75 7.83 -5.74
N LEU A 67 3.46 7.90 -5.41
CA LEU A 67 2.69 9.14 -5.57
C LEU A 67 3.21 10.26 -4.67
N ALA A 68 3.58 9.94 -3.42
CA ALA A 68 4.16 10.89 -2.49
C ALA A 68 5.55 11.36 -2.95
N GLU A 69 6.40 10.42 -3.41
CA GLU A 69 7.73 10.70 -3.92
C GLU A 69 7.68 11.67 -5.11
N ARG A 70 6.77 11.45 -6.04
CA ARG A 70 6.62 12.29 -7.24
C ARG A 70 5.88 13.61 -7.00
N ASN A 71 5.08 13.68 -5.96
CA ASN A 71 4.20 14.83 -5.69
C ASN A 71 4.34 15.35 -4.24
N PRO A 72 5.56 15.65 -3.74
CA PRO A 72 5.76 16.06 -2.34
C PRO A 72 5.09 17.39 -2.01
N ASP A 73 4.81 18.23 -3.01
CA ASP A 73 4.08 19.49 -2.84
C ASP A 73 2.57 19.28 -2.62
N ARG A 74 2.04 18.13 -3.00
CA ARG A 74 0.60 17.79 -2.93
C ARG A 74 0.29 16.77 -1.84
N VAL A 75 1.15 15.76 -1.68
CA VAL A 75 1.03 14.71 -0.66
C VAL A 75 1.79 15.15 0.57
N VAL A 76 1.10 15.34 1.69
CA VAL A 76 1.70 15.86 2.93
C VAL A 76 1.97 14.79 3.98
N ALA A 77 1.36 13.62 3.86
CA ALA A 77 1.64 12.44 4.67
C ALA A 77 1.20 11.18 3.92
N GLY A 78 1.76 10.03 4.30
CA GLY A 78 1.41 8.73 3.77
C GLY A 78 1.11 7.70 4.85
N ILE A 79 0.18 6.79 4.54
CA ILE A 79 -0.15 5.64 5.37
C ILE A 79 -0.13 4.40 4.48
N SER A 80 0.70 3.43 4.83
CA SER A 80 0.69 2.10 4.23
C SER A 80 0.00 1.11 5.17
N VAL A 81 -0.83 0.24 4.62
CA VAL A 81 -1.59 -0.77 5.37
C VAL A 81 -1.34 -2.13 4.76
N ALA A 82 -0.76 -3.05 5.53
CA ALA A 82 -0.45 -4.42 5.08
C ALA A 82 0.33 -4.45 3.74
N THR A 83 1.26 -3.51 3.56
CA THR A 83 1.97 -3.28 2.29
C THR A 83 3.22 -4.15 2.18
N PRO A 84 3.41 -4.92 1.09
CA PRO A 84 4.54 -5.80 0.88
C PRO A 84 5.80 -5.03 0.40
N PHE A 85 6.40 -4.18 1.23
CA PHE A 85 7.63 -3.46 0.89
C PHE A 85 8.81 -4.39 0.58
N GLY A 86 8.88 -5.53 1.27
CA GLY A 86 9.87 -6.58 1.00
C GLY A 86 9.59 -7.39 -0.27
N GLY A 87 8.48 -7.12 -0.94
CA GLY A 87 7.99 -7.95 -2.03
C GLY A 87 7.34 -9.25 -1.53
N SER A 88 7.03 -10.14 -2.47
CA SER A 88 6.50 -11.47 -2.20
C SER A 88 7.43 -12.55 -2.78
N ILE A 89 7.79 -13.52 -1.96
CA ILE A 89 8.56 -14.70 -2.41
C ILE A 89 7.74 -15.47 -3.46
N GLN A 90 6.44 -15.55 -3.27
CA GLN A 90 5.51 -16.21 -4.21
C GLN A 90 5.50 -15.50 -5.56
N ALA A 91 5.49 -14.16 -5.59
CA ALA A 91 5.61 -13.40 -6.84
C ALA A 91 6.95 -13.66 -7.56
N GLY A 92 8.04 -13.85 -6.82
CA GLY A 92 9.34 -14.25 -7.36
C GLY A 92 9.30 -15.62 -8.04
N VAL A 93 8.60 -16.60 -7.46
CA VAL A 93 8.41 -17.94 -8.05
C VAL A 93 7.57 -17.86 -9.31
N TRP A 94 6.49 -17.10 -9.32
CA TRP A 94 5.65 -16.92 -10.52
C TRP A 94 6.39 -16.22 -11.66
N LYS A 95 7.31 -15.30 -11.35
CA LYS A 95 8.20 -14.66 -12.34
C LYS A 95 9.08 -15.68 -13.07
N MET A 96 9.52 -16.74 -12.38
CA MET A 96 10.32 -17.81 -13.00
C MET A 96 9.54 -18.59 -14.09
N PHE A 97 8.22 -18.61 -14.01
CA PHE A 97 7.36 -19.26 -15.03
C PHE A 97 6.97 -18.34 -16.19
N ASN A 98 7.68 -17.23 -16.39
CA ASN A 98 7.49 -16.31 -17.54
C ASN A 98 6.09 -15.66 -17.64
N TYR A 99 5.40 -15.49 -16.54
CA TYR A 99 4.15 -14.73 -16.54
C TYR A 99 4.45 -13.22 -16.64
N ASN A 100 4.31 -12.67 -17.84
CA ASN A 100 4.38 -11.22 -18.12
C ASN A 100 3.12 -10.50 -17.58
N ILE A 101 2.86 -10.65 -16.28
CA ILE A 101 1.76 -9.99 -15.61
C ILE A 101 2.34 -8.79 -14.85
N PRO A 102 2.07 -7.54 -15.26
CA PRO A 102 2.74 -6.35 -14.72
C PRO A 102 2.70 -6.24 -13.20
N TRP A 103 1.56 -6.48 -12.56
CA TRP A 103 1.43 -6.37 -11.11
C TRP A 103 2.19 -7.46 -10.33
N LEU A 104 2.34 -8.68 -10.89
CA LEU A 104 3.16 -9.74 -10.28
C LEU A 104 4.65 -9.39 -10.34
N GLN A 105 5.08 -8.77 -11.44
CA GLN A 105 6.45 -8.30 -11.55
C GLN A 105 6.76 -7.26 -10.48
N MET A 106 5.85 -6.31 -10.25
CA MET A 106 5.99 -5.28 -9.23
C MET A 106 6.17 -5.84 -7.81
N LEU A 107 5.54 -6.96 -7.48
CA LEU A 107 5.68 -7.60 -6.16
C LEU A 107 6.96 -8.41 -6.02
N SER A 108 7.76 -8.55 -7.08
CA SER A 108 9.06 -9.20 -6.96
C SER A 108 10.03 -8.32 -6.18
N ARG A 109 10.69 -8.90 -5.17
CA ARG A 109 11.69 -8.22 -4.32
C ARG A 109 12.81 -7.54 -5.13
N THR A 110 13.09 -8.03 -6.33
CA THR A 110 14.19 -7.55 -7.19
C THR A 110 13.75 -6.50 -8.20
N GLU A 111 12.47 -6.19 -8.28
CA GLU A 111 12.01 -5.14 -9.18
C GLU A 111 12.45 -3.77 -8.65
N PRO A 112 12.98 -2.90 -9.52
CA PRO A 112 13.43 -1.56 -9.14
C PRO A 112 12.34 -0.78 -8.39
N TRP A 113 11.12 -0.89 -8.85
CA TRP A 113 9.96 -0.19 -8.30
C TRP A 113 9.66 -0.56 -6.83
N THR A 114 9.70 -1.84 -6.48
CA THR A 114 9.56 -2.28 -5.07
C THR A 114 10.84 -2.09 -4.29
N ALA A 115 12.01 -2.27 -4.93
CA ALA A 115 13.30 -2.06 -4.29
C ALA A 115 13.53 -0.61 -3.83
N GLU A 116 13.01 0.36 -4.59
CA GLU A 116 13.15 1.78 -4.28
C GLU A 116 12.55 2.14 -2.93
N THR A 117 11.38 1.61 -2.58
CA THR A 117 10.73 1.85 -1.27
C THR A 117 11.54 1.33 -0.08
N ARG A 118 12.51 0.45 -0.32
CA ARG A 118 13.43 -0.11 0.69
C ARG A 118 14.81 0.58 0.70
N LEU A 119 15.15 1.32 -0.33
CA LEU A 119 16.45 1.95 -0.49
C LEU A 119 16.40 3.47 -0.30
N VAL A 120 15.23 4.06 -0.52
CA VAL A 120 15.00 5.50 -0.41
C VAL A 120 14.06 5.77 0.75
N GLU A 121 14.37 6.78 1.56
CA GLU A 121 13.51 7.17 2.68
C GLU A 121 12.12 7.61 2.20
N ALA A 122 11.12 7.37 3.05
CA ALA A 122 9.78 7.84 2.77
C ALA A 122 9.78 9.36 2.52
N PRO A 123 9.20 9.82 1.39
CA PRO A 123 9.36 11.20 0.93
C PRO A 123 8.61 12.25 1.75
N VAL A 124 7.71 11.80 2.61
CA VAL A 124 6.88 12.60 3.52
C VAL A 124 6.73 11.86 4.85
N PRO A 125 6.25 12.50 5.94
CA PRO A 125 5.90 11.77 7.17
C PRO A 125 5.04 10.55 6.87
N TRP A 126 5.47 9.37 7.37
CA TRP A 126 4.88 8.09 7.01
C TRP A 126 4.43 7.29 8.22
N THR A 127 3.25 6.67 8.14
CA THR A 127 2.78 5.67 9.09
C THR A 127 2.67 4.32 8.39
N ASN A 128 3.35 3.30 8.91
CA ASN A 128 3.28 1.93 8.42
C ASN A 128 2.40 1.09 9.35
N VAL A 129 1.21 0.74 8.89
CA VAL A 129 0.29 -0.15 9.60
C VAL A 129 0.58 -1.59 9.20
N VAL A 130 1.18 -2.33 10.12
CA VAL A 130 1.55 -3.75 9.97
C VAL A 130 0.41 -4.62 10.49
N CYS A 131 -0.06 -5.56 9.69
CA CYS A 131 -1.10 -6.52 10.06
C CYS A 131 -0.46 -7.89 10.36
N SER A 132 -0.88 -8.55 11.46
CA SER A 132 -0.21 -9.76 11.95
C SER A 132 -1.13 -10.96 12.15
N HIS A 133 -2.45 -10.81 11.96
CA HIS A 133 -3.41 -11.90 12.18
C HIS A 133 -3.69 -12.66 10.90
N GLY A 134 -3.05 -13.80 10.71
CA GLY A 134 -3.34 -14.65 9.56
C GLY A 134 -2.57 -15.96 9.58
N PHE A 135 -2.99 -16.85 8.73
CA PHE A 135 -2.31 -18.10 8.48
C PHE A 135 -2.19 -18.31 6.96
N ASP A 136 -0.97 -18.30 6.47
CA ASP A 136 -0.66 -18.71 5.10
C ASP A 136 0.27 -19.91 5.15
N LEU A 137 -0.16 -21.04 4.56
CA LEU A 137 0.62 -22.28 4.47
C LEU A 137 1.96 -22.12 3.73
N TRP A 138 2.08 -21.09 2.91
CA TRP A 138 3.26 -20.82 2.07
C TRP A 138 4.14 -19.70 2.64
N ALA A 139 3.69 -18.98 3.65
CA ALA A 139 4.46 -17.94 4.32
C ALA A 139 5.21 -18.53 5.52
N VAL A 140 6.53 -18.37 5.52
CA VAL A 140 7.35 -18.69 6.68
C VAL A 140 7.36 -17.48 7.61
N GLY A 141 6.85 -17.65 8.83
CA GLY A 141 6.80 -16.61 9.86
C GLY A 141 5.42 -15.97 10.05
N GLU A 142 5.39 -14.95 10.90
CA GLU A 142 4.19 -14.17 11.20
C GLU A 142 3.68 -13.45 9.94
N ASN A 143 2.37 -13.49 9.70
CA ASN A 143 1.76 -12.93 8.50
C ASN A 143 0.30 -12.56 8.75
N ASP A 144 -0.28 -11.80 7.82
CA ASP A 144 -1.68 -11.38 7.85
C ASP A 144 -2.64 -12.27 7.01
N GLY A 145 -2.12 -13.43 6.56
CA GLY A 145 -2.81 -14.35 5.64
C GLY A 145 -2.46 -14.13 4.17
N VAL A 146 -1.70 -13.08 3.82
CA VAL A 146 -1.27 -12.76 2.45
C VAL A 146 0.18 -12.26 2.40
N VAL A 147 0.57 -11.38 3.32
CA VAL A 147 1.88 -10.74 3.38
C VAL A 147 2.54 -11.02 4.72
N THR A 148 3.82 -11.38 4.71
CA THR A 148 4.58 -11.58 5.95
C THR A 148 4.82 -10.25 6.67
N VAL A 149 4.81 -10.28 8.01
CA VAL A 149 5.15 -9.12 8.84
C VAL A 149 6.54 -8.59 8.50
N GLU A 150 7.50 -9.48 8.23
CA GLU A 150 8.84 -9.10 7.77
C GLU A 150 8.77 -8.24 6.50
N SER A 151 8.03 -8.68 5.47
CA SER A 151 7.88 -7.92 4.22
C SER A 151 7.21 -6.57 4.43
N GLN A 152 6.22 -6.49 5.32
CA GLN A 152 5.54 -5.23 5.64
C GLN A 152 6.47 -4.22 6.33
N ARG A 153 7.49 -4.69 7.05
CA ARG A 153 8.45 -3.88 7.80
C ARG A 153 9.65 -3.37 6.99
N GLU A 154 9.79 -3.79 5.75
CA GLU A 154 10.95 -3.40 4.94
C GLU A 154 10.88 -1.98 4.33
N LEU A 155 9.95 -1.14 4.76
CA LEU A 155 9.95 0.28 4.39
C LEU A 155 11.22 0.97 4.94
N HIS A 156 11.92 1.72 4.10
CA HIS A 156 13.11 2.44 4.50
C HIS A 156 12.79 3.81 5.13
N GLY A 157 13.57 4.17 6.15
CA GLY A 157 13.54 5.48 6.78
C GLY A 157 12.61 5.59 7.99
N PRO A 158 12.52 6.77 8.57
CA PRO A 158 11.74 7.01 9.77
C PRO A 158 10.24 6.97 9.46
N ALA A 159 9.59 5.87 9.86
CA ALA A 159 8.14 5.73 9.81
C ALA A 159 7.61 5.41 11.21
N VAL A 160 6.42 5.90 11.52
CA VAL A 160 5.69 5.45 12.70
C VAL A 160 5.13 4.07 12.38
N GLU A 161 5.61 3.03 13.05
CA GLU A 161 5.07 1.68 12.92
C GLU A 161 3.93 1.48 13.91
N ILE A 162 2.81 0.97 13.43
CA ILE A 162 1.66 0.55 14.25
C ILE A 162 1.33 -0.89 13.86
N VAL A 163 1.37 -1.81 14.84
CA VAL A 163 1.00 -3.20 14.61
C VAL A 163 -0.44 -3.41 15.04
N LEU A 164 -1.26 -3.96 14.13
CA LEU A 164 -2.66 -4.29 14.38
C LEU A 164 -2.86 -5.80 14.19
N ASP A 165 -3.55 -6.42 15.16
CA ASP A 165 -3.90 -7.85 15.13
C ASP A 165 -5.14 -8.09 14.26
N TYR A 166 -4.99 -7.82 12.95
CA TYR A 166 -6.02 -8.00 11.92
C TYR A 166 -5.47 -8.80 10.74
N GLY A 167 -6.36 -9.50 10.05
CA GLY A 167 -6.09 -10.11 8.76
C GLY A 167 -5.97 -9.08 7.64
N HIS A 168 -5.38 -9.50 6.52
CA HIS A 168 -5.01 -8.64 5.39
C HIS A 168 -6.12 -7.70 4.91
N ASN A 169 -7.35 -8.20 4.81
CA ASN A 169 -8.49 -7.40 4.36
C ASN A 169 -9.40 -6.92 5.52
N GLU A 170 -9.36 -7.59 6.66
CA GLU A 170 -10.17 -7.24 7.83
C GLU A 170 -9.85 -5.85 8.35
N VAL A 171 -8.59 -5.47 8.35
CA VAL A 171 -8.11 -4.16 8.80
C VAL A 171 -8.83 -2.99 8.13
N LEU A 172 -9.31 -3.17 6.90
CA LEU A 172 -10.06 -2.13 6.16
C LEU A 172 -11.45 -1.82 6.74
N GLN A 173 -11.89 -2.61 7.73
CA GLN A 173 -13.15 -2.41 8.46
C GLN A 173 -12.90 -2.16 9.95
N SER A 174 -11.66 -1.90 10.36
CA SER A 174 -11.29 -1.66 11.75
C SER A 174 -11.45 -0.19 12.16
N GLN A 175 -11.92 0.02 13.39
CA GLN A 175 -12.01 1.37 13.96
C GLN A 175 -10.62 1.96 14.18
N GLU A 176 -9.64 1.12 14.53
CA GLU A 176 -8.25 1.51 14.76
C GLU A 176 -7.61 2.12 13.52
N LEU A 177 -7.79 1.51 12.34
CA LEU A 177 -7.30 2.09 11.09
C LEU A 177 -8.00 3.42 10.78
N LEU A 178 -9.29 3.52 11.01
CA LEU A 178 -10.02 4.77 10.83
C LEU A 178 -9.47 5.88 11.73
N ASP A 179 -9.18 5.56 13.00
CA ASP A 179 -8.64 6.51 13.96
C ASP A 179 -7.21 6.96 13.59
N ILE A 180 -6.37 6.04 13.10
CA ILE A 180 -5.05 6.37 12.55
C ILE A 180 -5.18 7.36 11.39
N ILE A 181 -6.07 7.11 10.44
CA ILE A 181 -6.30 8.01 9.30
C ILE A 181 -6.79 9.37 9.77
N LYS A 182 -7.74 9.41 10.71
CA LYS A 182 -8.29 10.68 11.25
C LYS A 182 -7.25 11.48 12.04
N THR A 183 -6.37 10.82 12.76
CA THR A 183 -5.30 11.48 13.54
C THR A 183 -4.23 12.09 12.63
N THR A 184 -4.07 11.57 11.42
CA THR A 184 -3.12 12.07 10.41
C THR A 184 -3.67 13.27 9.62
N LEU A 185 -4.99 13.53 9.65
CA LEU A 185 -5.67 14.66 8.98
C LEU A 185 -5.44 16.01 9.69
#